data_78874718f4f4aab1ec06264c49288b75
#
_entry.id   78874718f4f4aab1ec06264c49288b75
#
_cell.length_a   1.000
_cell.length_b   1.000
_cell.length_c   1.000
_cell.angle_alpha   90.00
_cell.angle_beta   90.00
_cell.angle_gamma   90.00
#
_symmetry.space_group_name_H-M   'P 1'
#
loop_
_entity.id
_entity.type
_entity.pdbx_description
1 polymer ?
#
loop_
_entity_poly.entity_id
_entity_poly.type
_entity_poly.pdbx_seq_one_letter_code
_entity_poly.pdbx_strand_id
1 'polypeptide(L)'
;MRAAGNRIVATVAGLWLGSTAAIAAAQQAPAIPAQMPPAAAQPTQEDHPTAVLPEPSPRWIYVLEPVFPYLVASKVWILDGDDLSIKGMVNGGYLPNAVLSHDKSRFWLAETYWSRGSRGVRTDVVSAWDTKTLAFAGEVVLPMGRFLVVPKKHNATLTSDGRYLLSFNMDPAFSLSVVDVKEMRYLGELDTQGCSLAFPTGNNSVASICPDGRFVHLTFDANGRLLRTELSDPWFDSQNDPVFEHAAVHRPSKRAFFVSYEGWVYPVTLDGMPKVGERWKLQGPGDEEWRPGGWQLAAFHAASNRLFVTMHKGGKWTHKQAGDEVWVYDVATKKRIHRLPLDHHSATIAVSQDEKPLLFALTETAVLMSYDTTTWQKKAERSGLGITPWLLYTFGE
;
A
#
# COMPACT_ATOMS: atom_id res chain seq x y z
N MET A 1 59.88 -7.09 -32.63
CA MET A 1 60.68 -8.04 -31.80
C MET A 1 59.70 -9.03 -31.24
N ARG A 2 59.46 -10.09 -31.82
CA ARG A 2 59.90 -11.51 -31.78
C ARG A 2 60.25 -12.00 -30.37
N ALA A 3 59.44 -12.98 -29.86
CA ALA A 3 59.77 -14.31 -29.36
C ALA A 3 58.47 -14.94 -28.83
N ALA A 4 57.88 -15.96 -29.44
CA ALA A 4 58.20 -17.39 -29.45
C ALA A 4 58.20 -17.97 -28.01
N GLY A 5 57.31 -18.83 -27.61
CA GLY A 5 56.94 -20.16 -28.01
C GLY A 5 57.19 -21.07 -26.80
N ASN A 6 56.25 -21.92 -26.44
CA ASN A 6 56.50 -23.36 -26.19
C ASN A 6 55.20 -24.12 -25.85
N ARG A 7 54.87 -25.02 -26.74
CA ARG A 7 53.91 -26.09 -26.51
C ARG A 7 54.64 -27.26 -25.84
N ILE A 8 54.09 -27.79 -24.76
CA ILE A 8 54.46 -29.13 -24.29
C ILE A 8 53.28 -30.03 -24.48
N VAL A 9 53.46 -30.97 -25.42
CA VAL A 9 52.62 -32.13 -25.62
C VAL A 9 53.22 -33.26 -24.73
N ALA A 10 52.41 -33.76 -23.81
CA ALA A 10 52.76 -34.98 -23.09
C ALA A 10 51.79 -36.08 -23.49
N THR A 11 52.31 -37.04 -24.25
CA THR A 11 51.66 -38.27 -24.60
C THR A 11 51.83 -39.25 -23.43
N VAL A 12 50.75 -39.77 -22.88
CA VAL A 12 50.80 -40.91 -21.95
C VAL A 12 50.09 -42.11 -22.59
N ALA A 13 50.86 -43.13 -22.84
CA ALA A 13 50.45 -44.41 -23.40
C ALA A 13 49.62 -45.21 -22.38
N GLY A 14 48.64 -45.90 -22.90
CA GLY A 14 47.71 -46.71 -22.12
C GLY A 14 48.32 -48.04 -21.63
N LEU A 15 47.84 -48.46 -20.47
CA LEU A 15 47.87 -49.85 -20.02
C LEU A 15 46.44 -50.28 -19.74
N TRP A 16 45.96 -51.17 -20.56
CA TRP A 16 44.73 -51.93 -20.32
C TRP A 16 45.04 -53.05 -19.31
N LEU A 17 44.43 -52.97 -18.13
CA LEU A 17 44.29 -54.12 -17.23
C LEU A 17 42.80 -54.41 -17.10
N GLY A 18 42.41 -55.55 -17.60
CA GLY A 18 41.08 -56.06 -17.51
C GLY A 18 40.68 -56.40 -16.08
N SER A 19 39.62 -55.78 -15.63
CA SER A 19 38.96 -56.17 -14.38
C SER A 19 37.62 -56.79 -14.73
N THR A 20 37.47 -58.06 -14.44
CA THR A 20 36.22 -58.81 -14.50
C THR A 20 35.24 -58.21 -13.50
N ALA A 21 34.19 -57.56 -14.00
CA ALA A 21 33.12 -57.06 -13.17
C ALA A 21 32.28 -58.25 -12.62
N ALA A 22 32.36 -58.47 -11.32
CA ALA A 22 31.41 -59.32 -10.64
C ALA A 22 30.09 -58.57 -10.54
N ILE A 23 29.05 -59.03 -11.22
CA ILE A 23 27.68 -58.55 -11.08
C ILE A 23 27.17 -58.94 -9.70
N ALA A 24 27.21 -58.02 -8.76
CA ALA A 24 26.51 -58.17 -7.47
C ALA A 24 24.99 -58.06 -7.73
N ALA A 25 24.30 -59.19 -7.61
CA ALA A 25 22.85 -59.23 -7.62
C ALA A 25 22.35 -58.39 -6.42
N ALA A 26 21.75 -57.25 -6.69
CA ALA A 26 21.07 -56.45 -5.68
C ALA A 26 19.85 -57.26 -5.17
N GLN A 27 19.97 -57.79 -3.94
CA GLN A 27 18.81 -58.34 -3.22
C GLN A 27 17.80 -57.24 -3.02
N GLN A 28 16.67 -57.35 -3.71
CA GLN A 28 15.50 -56.50 -3.40
C GLN A 28 15.05 -56.79 -2.00
N ALA A 29 15.11 -55.77 -1.15
CA ALA A 29 14.46 -55.80 0.16
C ALA A 29 12.98 -56.14 0.00
N PRO A 30 12.40 -56.99 0.87
CA PRO A 30 10.98 -57.29 0.77
C PRO A 30 10.17 -55.99 0.93
N ALA A 31 9.26 -55.77 -0.01
CA ALA A 31 8.33 -54.66 0.05
C ALA A 31 7.47 -54.82 1.31
N ILE A 32 7.63 -53.88 2.25
CA ILE A 32 6.72 -53.79 3.39
C ILE A 32 5.35 -53.41 2.80
N PRO A 33 4.29 -54.22 2.99
CA PRO A 33 2.97 -53.84 2.53
C PRO A 33 2.59 -52.58 3.26
N ALA A 34 2.33 -51.51 2.50
CA ALA A 34 1.81 -50.27 3.03
C ALA A 34 0.44 -50.61 3.69
N GLN A 35 0.42 -50.80 4.99
CA GLN A 35 -0.85 -50.77 5.73
C GLN A 35 -1.41 -49.37 5.52
N MET A 36 -2.47 -49.23 4.71
CA MET A 36 -3.26 -48.01 4.71
C MET A 36 -3.74 -47.76 6.14
N PRO A 37 -3.48 -46.58 6.70
CA PRO A 37 -4.07 -46.26 7.99
C PRO A 37 -5.59 -46.45 7.87
N PRO A 38 -6.26 -46.93 8.96
CA PRO A 38 -7.70 -47.02 8.94
C PRO A 38 -8.27 -45.70 8.49
N ALA A 39 -9.28 -45.74 7.60
CA ALA A 39 -9.94 -44.52 7.11
C ALA A 39 -10.25 -43.65 8.33
N ALA A 40 -9.64 -42.46 8.37
CA ALA A 40 -9.92 -41.50 9.43
C ALA A 40 -11.42 -41.36 9.52
N ALA A 41 -11.98 -41.53 10.73
CA ALA A 41 -13.38 -41.24 10.97
C ALA A 41 -13.66 -39.87 10.37
N GLN A 42 -14.69 -39.77 9.52
CA GLN A 42 -15.06 -38.46 8.95
C GLN A 42 -15.23 -37.52 10.15
N PRO A 43 -14.57 -36.36 10.13
CA PRO A 43 -14.77 -35.42 11.21
C PRO A 43 -16.27 -35.16 11.32
N THR A 44 -16.83 -35.34 12.49
CA THR A 44 -18.18 -34.90 12.80
C THR A 44 -18.24 -33.47 12.37
N GLN A 45 -19.23 -33.10 11.54
CA GLN A 45 -19.40 -31.73 11.05
C GLN A 45 -19.55 -30.86 12.28
N GLU A 46 -18.44 -30.20 12.69
CA GLU A 46 -18.48 -29.21 13.74
C GLU A 46 -19.26 -28.03 13.17
N ASP A 47 -20.28 -27.61 13.91
CA ASP A 47 -21.02 -26.41 13.57
C ASP A 47 -20.11 -25.23 13.84
N HIS A 48 -19.44 -24.71 12.81
CA HIS A 48 -18.60 -23.53 12.90
C HIS A 48 -19.46 -22.29 12.60
N PRO A 49 -20.06 -21.65 13.63
CA PRO A 49 -20.83 -20.44 13.38
C PRO A 49 -19.91 -19.37 12.82
N THR A 50 -20.24 -18.83 11.65
CA THR A 50 -19.52 -17.68 11.10
C THR A 50 -19.79 -16.48 11.99
N ALA A 51 -18.74 -15.96 12.63
CA ALA A 51 -18.86 -14.72 13.38
C ALA A 51 -19.10 -13.56 12.40
N VAL A 52 -20.13 -12.77 12.66
CA VAL A 52 -20.44 -11.57 11.88
C VAL A 52 -20.06 -10.37 12.72
N LEU A 53 -19.20 -9.50 12.19
CA LEU A 53 -18.81 -8.26 12.84
C LEU A 53 -19.99 -7.28 12.85
N PRO A 54 -20.03 -6.34 13.80
CA PRO A 54 -21.00 -5.27 13.79
C PRO A 54 -20.83 -4.37 12.56
N GLU A 55 -21.73 -3.42 12.36
CA GLU A 55 -21.60 -2.41 11.31
C GLU A 55 -20.24 -1.69 11.43
N PRO A 56 -19.49 -1.52 10.33
CA PRO A 56 -18.18 -0.89 10.37
C PRO A 56 -18.25 0.53 10.90
N SER A 57 -17.57 0.76 12.01
CA SER A 57 -17.43 2.09 12.61
C SER A 57 -16.51 2.98 11.76
N PRO A 58 -16.77 4.29 11.65
CA PRO A 58 -15.83 5.23 11.04
C PRO A 58 -14.48 5.30 11.79
N ARG A 59 -14.41 4.76 13.02
CA ARG A 59 -13.19 4.66 13.82
C ARG A 59 -12.41 3.37 13.64
N TRP A 60 -12.90 2.43 12.82
CA TRP A 60 -12.11 1.26 12.52
C TRP A 60 -10.88 1.63 11.71
N ILE A 61 -9.75 1.02 12.06
CA ILE A 61 -8.48 1.20 11.37
C ILE A 61 -8.07 -0.10 10.69
N TYR A 62 -7.77 -0.02 9.40
CA TYR A 62 -7.23 -1.11 8.60
C TYR A 62 -5.73 -0.94 8.49
N VAL A 63 -4.99 -1.92 8.94
CA VAL A 63 -3.52 -1.91 8.93
C VAL A 63 -3.04 -2.91 7.89
N LEU A 64 -2.44 -2.41 6.82
CA LEU A 64 -1.83 -3.25 5.80
C LEU A 64 -0.42 -3.62 6.22
N GLU A 65 -0.17 -4.92 6.28
CA GLU A 65 1.13 -5.52 6.54
C GLU A 65 1.62 -6.28 5.32
N PRO A 66 2.62 -5.79 4.57
CA PRO A 66 3.19 -6.50 3.44
C PRO A 66 4.08 -7.67 3.85
N VAL A 67 4.48 -7.78 5.12
CA VAL A 67 5.40 -8.79 5.66
C VAL A 67 6.68 -8.87 4.83
N PHE A 68 7.46 -7.80 4.79
CA PHE A 68 8.64 -7.68 3.92
C PHE A 68 9.59 -8.89 3.90
N PRO A 69 9.86 -9.61 5.01
CA PRO A 69 10.64 -10.85 4.95
C PRO A 69 9.93 -12.01 4.22
N TYR A 70 8.58 -11.99 4.13
CA TYR A 70 7.74 -13.06 3.59
C TYR A 70 6.60 -12.49 2.75
N LEU A 71 6.89 -11.77 1.70
CA LEU A 71 5.96 -10.96 0.91
C LEU A 71 4.71 -11.68 0.38
N VAL A 72 4.70 -13.02 0.37
CA VAL A 72 3.54 -13.85 0.01
C VAL A 72 2.57 -14.07 1.18
N ALA A 73 2.88 -13.57 2.38
CA ALA A 73 2.09 -13.73 3.59
C ALA A 73 1.50 -12.40 4.10
N SER A 74 1.23 -11.48 3.20
CA SER A 74 0.68 -10.17 3.54
C SER A 74 -0.66 -10.28 4.25
N LYS A 75 -0.98 -9.29 5.07
CA LYS A 75 -2.21 -9.26 5.88
C LYS A 75 -2.83 -7.88 5.89
N VAL A 76 -4.13 -7.85 6.10
CA VAL A 76 -4.86 -6.65 6.50
C VAL A 76 -5.51 -6.93 7.83
N TRP A 77 -5.05 -6.24 8.87
CA TRP A 77 -5.63 -6.26 10.21
C TRP A 77 -6.74 -5.22 10.30
N ILE A 78 -7.86 -5.59 10.90
CA ILE A 78 -8.98 -4.68 11.17
C ILE A 78 -9.09 -4.53 12.68
N LEU A 79 -8.97 -3.28 13.17
CA LEU A 79 -9.01 -2.98 14.59
C LEU A 79 -10.08 -1.92 14.90
N ASP A 80 -10.56 -1.96 16.13
CA ASP A 80 -11.31 -0.86 16.72
C ASP A 80 -10.36 0.28 17.05
N GLY A 81 -10.65 1.49 16.63
CA GLY A 81 -9.79 2.65 16.91
C GLY A 81 -9.84 3.11 18.36
N ASP A 82 -10.87 2.77 19.10
CA ASP A 82 -11.05 3.23 20.47
C ASP A 82 -10.13 2.51 21.48
N ASP A 83 -9.94 1.20 21.30
CA ASP A 83 -9.16 0.36 22.22
C ASP A 83 -8.09 -0.48 21.50
N LEU A 84 -8.00 -0.38 20.19
CA LEU A 84 -7.12 -1.13 19.30
C LEU A 84 -7.30 -2.66 19.41
N SER A 85 -8.48 -3.13 19.83
CA SER A 85 -8.83 -4.54 19.80
C SER A 85 -8.97 -5.03 18.35
N ILE A 86 -8.44 -6.23 18.06
CA ILE A 86 -8.53 -6.84 16.73
C ILE A 86 -9.96 -7.31 16.52
N LYS A 87 -10.60 -6.81 15.45
CA LYS A 87 -11.90 -7.29 14.98
C LYS A 87 -11.76 -8.47 14.04
N GLY A 88 -10.68 -8.50 13.26
CA GLY A 88 -10.38 -9.58 12.35
C GLY A 88 -9.15 -9.33 11.50
N MET A 89 -8.88 -10.26 10.60
CA MET A 89 -7.75 -10.21 9.69
C MET A 89 -8.09 -10.96 8.40
N VAL A 90 -7.65 -10.45 7.27
CA VAL A 90 -7.63 -11.19 6.01
C VAL A 90 -6.19 -11.37 5.53
N ASN A 91 -5.92 -12.48 4.86
CA ASN A 91 -4.66 -12.70 4.18
C ASN A 91 -4.70 -12.04 2.81
N GLY A 92 -3.63 -11.35 2.44
CA GLY A 92 -3.42 -10.81 1.12
C GLY A 92 -2.33 -11.56 0.36
N GLY A 93 -2.25 -11.32 -0.94
CA GLY A 93 -1.16 -11.77 -1.80
C GLY A 93 0.11 -10.92 -1.64
N TYR A 94 0.96 -10.95 -2.64
CA TYR A 94 2.23 -10.23 -2.68
C TYR A 94 2.01 -8.72 -2.83
N LEU A 95 2.55 -7.92 -1.90
CA LEU A 95 2.52 -6.45 -1.89
C LEU A 95 1.14 -5.86 -2.22
N PRO A 96 0.09 -6.15 -1.44
CA PRO A 96 -1.25 -5.66 -1.73
C PRO A 96 -1.37 -4.15 -1.54
N ASN A 97 -2.37 -3.57 -2.19
CA ASN A 97 -2.86 -2.22 -1.91
C ASN A 97 -4.33 -2.30 -1.55
N ALA A 98 -4.70 -1.82 -0.38
CA ALA A 98 -6.08 -1.84 0.08
C ALA A 98 -6.85 -0.60 -0.39
N VAL A 99 -8.13 -0.78 -0.68
CA VAL A 99 -9.07 0.30 -1.02
C VAL A 99 -10.39 0.03 -0.30
N LEU A 100 -10.85 0.98 0.52
CA LEU A 100 -12.09 0.86 1.26
C LEU A 100 -13.26 1.44 0.47
N SER A 101 -14.43 0.77 0.48
CA SER A 101 -15.64 1.29 -0.17
C SER A 101 -16.20 2.52 0.54
N HIS A 102 -16.89 3.36 -0.21
CA HIS A 102 -17.53 4.56 0.35
C HIS A 102 -18.69 4.21 1.30
N ASP A 103 -19.42 3.15 1.00
CA ASP A 103 -20.55 2.65 1.78
C ASP A 103 -20.14 1.74 2.94
N LYS A 104 -18.85 1.48 3.10
CA LYS A 104 -18.25 0.60 4.12
C LYS A 104 -18.64 -0.88 4.01
N SER A 105 -19.31 -1.29 2.95
CA SER A 105 -19.77 -2.67 2.79
C SER A 105 -18.67 -3.64 2.39
N ARG A 106 -17.64 -3.12 1.70
CA ARG A 106 -16.53 -3.92 1.14
C ARG A 106 -15.20 -3.19 1.24
N PHE A 107 -14.15 -3.96 1.11
CA PHE A 107 -12.83 -3.45 0.73
C PHE A 107 -12.22 -4.35 -0.33
N TRP A 108 -11.29 -3.80 -1.10
CA TRP A 108 -10.60 -4.50 -2.17
C TRP A 108 -9.11 -4.51 -1.91
N LEU A 109 -8.46 -5.57 -2.39
CA LEU A 109 -7.01 -5.66 -2.42
C LEU A 109 -6.58 -5.80 -3.88
N ALA A 110 -5.79 -4.85 -4.38
CA ALA A 110 -5.03 -5.04 -5.60
C ALA A 110 -3.76 -5.78 -5.22
N GLU A 111 -3.62 -7.04 -5.62
CA GLU A 111 -2.61 -7.96 -5.11
C GLU A 111 -2.11 -8.94 -6.17
N THR A 112 -1.05 -9.65 -5.87
CA THR A 112 -0.38 -10.56 -6.81
C THR A 112 -0.19 -11.92 -6.19
N TYR A 113 -0.44 -12.96 -6.96
CA TYR A 113 -0.20 -14.35 -6.59
C TYR A 113 0.78 -15.01 -7.56
N TRP A 114 1.47 -16.04 -7.07
CA TRP A 114 2.34 -16.89 -7.85
C TRP A 114 1.90 -18.33 -7.69
N SER A 115 1.83 -19.09 -8.77
CA SER A 115 1.28 -20.46 -8.76
C SER A 115 2.01 -21.43 -7.83
N ARG A 116 3.20 -21.08 -7.36
CA ARG A 116 4.03 -21.88 -6.44
C ARG A 116 4.63 -21.00 -5.32
N GLY A 117 3.78 -20.29 -4.58
CA GLY A 117 4.18 -19.40 -3.49
C GLY A 117 4.87 -18.14 -4.01
N SER A 118 6.21 -18.12 -4.08
CA SER A 118 6.98 -16.96 -4.55
C SER A 118 7.52 -17.11 -5.99
N ARG A 119 7.08 -18.10 -6.76
CA ARG A 119 7.55 -18.39 -8.11
C ARG A 119 6.49 -19.09 -8.98
N GLY A 120 6.74 -19.18 -10.27
CA GLY A 120 5.83 -19.80 -11.23
C GLY A 120 5.07 -18.76 -12.05
N VAL A 121 3.84 -19.05 -12.41
CA VAL A 121 2.98 -18.13 -13.16
C VAL A 121 2.49 -17.04 -12.21
N ARG A 122 2.69 -15.78 -12.59
CA ARG A 122 2.19 -14.60 -11.91
C ARG A 122 0.74 -14.35 -12.31
N THR A 123 -0.10 -13.99 -11.33
CA THR A 123 -1.47 -13.55 -11.55
C THR A 123 -1.70 -12.31 -10.69
N ASP A 124 -2.01 -11.20 -11.32
CA ASP A 124 -2.40 -9.95 -10.67
C ASP A 124 -3.91 -9.88 -10.61
N VAL A 125 -4.47 -9.51 -9.46
CA VAL A 125 -5.92 -9.48 -9.23
C VAL A 125 -6.34 -8.26 -8.43
N VAL A 126 -7.63 -7.94 -8.52
CA VAL A 126 -8.35 -7.15 -7.53
C VAL A 126 -9.34 -8.07 -6.85
N SER A 127 -9.08 -8.43 -5.60
CA SER A 127 -9.97 -9.25 -4.78
C SER A 127 -10.91 -8.38 -3.95
N ALA A 128 -12.14 -8.85 -3.74
CA ALA A 128 -13.17 -8.19 -2.95
C ALA A 128 -13.41 -8.94 -1.64
N TRP A 129 -13.58 -8.22 -0.55
CA TRP A 129 -13.80 -8.74 0.78
C TRP A 129 -15.01 -8.06 1.42
N ASP A 130 -15.89 -8.84 2.03
CA ASP A 130 -17.02 -8.31 2.80
C ASP A 130 -16.51 -7.78 4.16
N THR A 131 -16.94 -6.59 4.58
CA THR A 131 -16.41 -5.95 5.80
C THR A 131 -16.97 -6.53 7.09
N LYS A 132 -18.11 -7.23 7.06
CA LYS A 132 -18.73 -7.82 8.25
C LYS A 132 -18.33 -9.27 8.48
N THR A 133 -18.27 -10.04 7.41
CA THR A 133 -17.96 -11.47 7.50
C THR A 133 -16.49 -11.76 7.24
N LEU A 134 -15.76 -10.80 6.69
CA LEU A 134 -14.40 -10.93 6.17
C LEU A 134 -14.27 -12.06 5.14
N ALA A 135 -15.39 -12.43 4.54
CA ALA A 135 -15.43 -13.45 3.50
C ALA A 135 -14.93 -12.89 2.17
N PHE A 136 -14.23 -13.74 1.43
CA PHE A 136 -13.88 -13.47 0.04
C PHE A 136 -15.16 -13.39 -0.82
N ALA A 137 -15.31 -12.29 -1.54
CA ALA A 137 -16.51 -11.99 -2.34
C ALA A 137 -16.27 -12.07 -3.85
N GLY A 138 -15.10 -12.50 -4.28
CA GLY A 138 -14.72 -12.64 -5.67
C GLY A 138 -13.47 -11.86 -6.05
N GLU A 139 -12.97 -12.06 -7.26
CA GLU A 139 -11.79 -11.38 -7.78
C GLU A 139 -11.91 -11.05 -9.26
N VAL A 140 -11.14 -10.06 -9.70
CA VAL A 140 -10.97 -9.68 -11.10
C VAL A 140 -9.50 -9.83 -11.47
N VAL A 141 -9.20 -10.65 -12.48
CA VAL A 141 -7.82 -10.81 -12.99
C VAL A 141 -7.43 -9.58 -13.79
N LEU A 142 -6.25 -9.05 -13.52
CA LEU A 142 -5.64 -7.94 -14.24
C LEU A 142 -4.67 -8.50 -15.29
N PRO A 143 -4.82 -8.12 -16.58
CA PRO A 143 -3.92 -8.61 -17.63
C PRO A 143 -2.56 -7.91 -17.63
N MET A 144 -2.47 -6.74 -16.97
CA MET A 144 -1.25 -5.93 -16.90
C MET A 144 -0.49 -6.19 -15.59
N GLY A 145 0.84 -6.09 -15.64
CA GLY A 145 1.69 -6.26 -14.47
C GLY A 145 1.60 -5.07 -13.51
N ARG A 146 0.87 -5.25 -12.40
CA ARG A 146 0.76 -4.20 -11.37
C ARG A 146 2.11 -3.87 -10.74
N PHE A 147 2.21 -2.67 -10.14
CA PHE A 147 3.40 -2.19 -9.46
C PHE A 147 3.73 -3.04 -8.21
N LEU A 148 4.97 -3.57 -8.14
CA LEU A 148 5.41 -4.52 -7.10
C LEU A 148 6.67 -4.09 -6.35
N VAL A 149 6.98 -2.80 -6.29
CA VAL A 149 8.21 -2.37 -5.59
C VAL A 149 7.97 -2.19 -4.10
N VAL A 150 7.08 -1.27 -3.72
CA VAL A 150 6.70 -0.99 -2.34
C VAL A 150 5.24 -0.56 -2.32
N PRO A 151 4.40 -1.03 -1.38
CA PRO A 151 3.02 -0.57 -1.28
C PRO A 151 2.98 0.92 -0.99
N LYS A 152 2.29 1.67 -1.86
CA LYS A 152 1.97 3.08 -1.67
C LYS A 152 0.46 3.21 -1.66
N LYS A 153 -0.09 4.02 -0.77
CA LYS A 153 -1.54 4.15 -0.61
C LYS A 153 -2.26 4.43 -1.92
N HIS A 154 -1.68 5.32 -2.73
CA HIS A 154 -2.25 5.74 -4.01
C HIS A 154 -1.84 4.89 -5.22
N ASN A 155 -1.28 3.68 -5.02
CA ASN A 155 -1.14 2.68 -6.10
C ASN A 155 -2.49 2.08 -6.49
N ALA A 156 -3.51 2.20 -5.64
CA ALA A 156 -4.88 1.85 -5.97
C ALA A 156 -5.85 2.88 -5.37
N THR A 157 -6.95 3.16 -6.06
CA THR A 157 -7.98 4.08 -5.59
C THR A 157 -9.34 3.76 -6.22
N LEU A 158 -10.41 4.26 -5.62
CA LEU A 158 -11.75 4.29 -6.24
C LEU A 158 -11.99 5.65 -6.87
N THR A 159 -12.77 5.67 -7.95
CA THR A 159 -13.36 6.91 -8.49
C THR A 159 -14.27 7.59 -7.47
N SER A 160 -14.64 8.86 -7.71
CA SER A 160 -15.41 9.67 -6.76
C SER A 160 -16.78 9.08 -6.40
N ASP A 161 -17.40 8.32 -7.31
CA ASP A 161 -18.65 7.60 -7.06
C ASP A 161 -18.46 6.18 -6.51
N GLY A 162 -17.21 5.72 -6.36
CA GLY A 162 -16.87 4.38 -5.87
C GLY A 162 -17.12 3.26 -6.87
N ARG A 163 -17.42 3.56 -8.14
CA ARG A 163 -17.75 2.54 -9.15
C ARG A 163 -16.54 1.84 -9.74
N TYR A 164 -15.48 2.60 -10.04
CA TYR A 164 -14.29 2.04 -10.67
C TYR A 164 -13.11 2.06 -9.72
N LEU A 165 -12.43 0.91 -9.61
CA LEU A 165 -11.14 0.81 -8.96
C LEU A 165 -10.04 0.94 -10.01
N LEU A 166 -9.09 1.81 -9.73
CA LEU A 166 -7.92 2.05 -10.56
C LEU A 166 -6.70 1.47 -9.85
N SER A 167 -5.95 0.58 -10.52
CA SER A 167 -4.73 -0.04 -9.99
C SER A 167 -3.54 0.30 -10.86
N PHE A 168 -2.47 0.81 -10.24
CA PHE A 168 -1.26 1.24 -10.93
C PHE A 168 -0.42 0.05 -11.38
N ASN A 169 -0.05 0.06 -12.68
CA ASN A 169 0.78 -0.94 -13.34
C ASN A 169 2.15 -0.34 -13.68
N MET A 170 3.17 -1.20 -13.80
CA MET A 170 4.48 -0.80 -14.30
C MET A 170 5.01 -1.68 -15.45
N ASP A 171 4.32 -2.76 -15.76
CA ASP A 171 4.73 -3.70 -16.81
C ASP A 171 3.56 -3.96 -17.77
N PRO A 172 3.75 -3.78 -19.09
CA PRO A 172 4.98 -3.39 -19.81
C PRO A 172 5.29 -1.90 -19.75
N ALA A 173 4.35 -1.05 -19.31
CA ALA A 173 4.49 0.40 -19.19
C ALA A 173 3.68 0.93 -18.01
N PHE A 174 3.93 2.16 -17.61
CA PHE A 174 3.16 2.83 -16.55
C PHE A 174 1.74 3.13 -17.04
N SER A 175 0.78 2.55 -16.36
CA SER A 175 -0.63 2.66 -16.68
C SER A 175 -1.53 2.43 -15.46
N LEU A 176 -2.83 2.60 -15.63
CA LEU A 176 -3.83 2.27 -14.63
C LEU A 176 -4.82 1.25 -15.21
N SER A 177 -4.91 0.09 -14.59
CA SER A 177 -6.00 -0.86 -14.85
C SER A 177 -7.30 -0.29 -14.31
N VAL A 178 -8.37 -0.37 -15.09
CA VAL A 178 -9.73 0.07 -14.72
C VAL A 178 -10.59 -1.16 -14.45
N VAL A 179 -11.12 -1.28 -13.24
CA VAL A 179 -12.00 -2.37 -12.81
C VAL A 179 -13.35 -1.80 -12.38
N ASP A 180 -14.45 -2.26 -12.98
CA ASP A 180 -15.79 -2.02 -12.48
C ASP A 180 -16.01 -2.93 -11.29
N VAL A 181 -16.01 -2.38 -10.07
CA VAL A 181 -16.10 -3.16 -8.84
C VAL A 181 -17.53 -3.60 -8.51
N LYS A 182 -18.53 -3.03 -9.16
CA LYS A 182 -19.93 -3.45 -9.05
C LYS A 182 -20.19 -4.70 -9.89
N GLU A 183 -19.70 -4.70 -11.13
CA GLU A 183 -19.85 -5.80 -12.08
C GLU A 183 -18.72 -6.83 -11.96
N MET A 184 -17.72 -6.58 -11.10
CA MET A 184 -16.53 -7.41 -10.90
C MET A 184 -15.86 -7.75 -12.25
N ARG A 185 -15.54 -6.72 -13.03
CA ARG A 185 -15.03 -6.88 -14.39
C ARG A 185 -13.90 -5.90 -14.71
N TYR A 186 -12.83 -6.42 -15.30
CA TYR A 186 -11.79 -5.60 -15.93
C TYR A 186 -12.37 -4.91 -17.16
N LEU A 187 -12.12 -3.61 -17.29
CA LEU A 187 -12.63 -2.80 -18.42
C LEU A 187 -11.54 -2.44 -19.42
N GLY A 188 -10.37 -2.03 -18.95
CA GLY A 188 -9.32 -1.53 -19.81
C GLY A 188 -8.15 -0.93 -19.05
N GLU A 189 -7.31 -0.25 -19.78
CA GLU A 189 -6.06 0.33 -19.33
C GLU A 189 -5.97 1.80 -19.75
N LEU A 190 -5.46 2.65 -18.87
CA LEU A 190 -5.20 4.07 -19.11
C LEU A 190 -3.68 4.28 -19.08
N ASP A 191 -3.08 4.65 -20.21
CA ASP A 191 -1.67 5.04 -20.29
C ASP A 191 -1.43 6.33 -19.49
N THR A 192 -0.52 6.29 -18.53
CA THR A 192 -0.16 7.44 -17.68
C THR A 192 1.07 8.20 -18.18
N GLN A 193 1.63 7.83 -19.33
CA GLN A 193 2.79 8.50 -19.94
C GLN A 193 4.01 8.60 -19.01
N GLY A 194 4.25 7.59 -18.17
CA GLY A 194 5.35 7.57 -17.21
C GLY A 194 5.05 8.26 -15.88
N CYS A 195 3.83 8.77 -15.68
CA CYS A 195 3.38 9.31 -14.40
C CYS A 195 2.87 8.18 -13.49
N SER A 196 2.85 8.39 -12.18
CA SER A 196 2.55 7.36 -11.19
C SER A 196 1.53 7.81 -10.17
N LEU A 197 1.01 6.84 -9.40
CA LEU A 197 -0.04 7.00 -8.41
C LEU A 197 -1.39 7.37 -9.03
N ALA A 198 -2.46 7.21 -8.28
CA ALA A 198 -3.82 7.46 -8.76
C ALA A 198 -4.59 8.32 -7.75
N PHE A 199 -4.99 9.51 -8.19
CA PHE A 199 -5.79 10.46 -7.40
C PHE A 199 -7.12 10.67 -8.12
N PRO A 200 -8.27 10.25 -7.52
CA PRO A 200 -9.56 10.36 -8.18
C PRO A 200 -9.96 11.83 -8.34
N THR A 201 -10.41 12.21 -9.52
CA THR A 201 -10.80 13.59 -9.85
C THR A 201 -12.25 13.70 -10.32
N GLY A 202 -12.96 12.60 -10.40
CA GLY A 202 -14.35 12.49 -10.82
C GLY A 202 -14.81 11.04 -10.89
N ASN A 203 -16.00 10.82 -11.45
CA ASN A 203 -16.59 9.49 -11.59
C ASN A 203 -15.90 8.66 -12.68
N ASN A 204 -15.33 9.36 -13.67
CA ASN A 204 -14.67 8.76 -14.84
C ASN A 204 -13.35 9.48 -15.13
N SER A 205 -12.67 9.95 -14.11
CA SER A 205 -11.40 10.63 -14.26
C SER A 205 -10.46 10.45 -13.09
N VAL A 206 -9.17 10.55 -13.37
CA VAL A 206 -8.08 10.34 -12.43
C VAL A 206 -6.90 11.23 -12.82
N ALA A 207 -6.12 11.63 -11.83
CA ALA A 207 -4.84 12.28 -12.07
C ALA A 207 -3.70 11.41 -11.55
N SER A 208 -2.52 11.51 -12.17
CA SER A 208 -1.26 10.93 -11.71
C SER A 208 -0.17 12.00 -11.66
N ILE A 209 0.87 11.78 -10.84
CA ILE A 209 2.00 12.69 -10.70
C ILE A 209 3.10 12.28 -11.66
N CYS A 210 3.64 13.25 -12.39
CA CYS A 210 4.69 13.06 -13.37
C CYS A 210 6.07 13.41 -12.80
N PRO A 211 7.15 12.80 -13.31
CA PRO A 211 8.52 13.07 -12.87
C PRO A 211 9.00 14.51 -13.09
N ASP A 212 8.34 15.25 -13.97
CA ASP A 212 8.63 16.65 -14.28
C ASP A 212 7.85 17.67 -13.42
N GLY A 213 7.18 17.20 -12.39
CA GLY A 213 6.44 18.05 -11.46
C GLY A 213 5.04 18.43 -11.89
N ARG A 214 4.47 17.77 -12.90
CA ARG A 214 3.11 18.00 -13.42
C ARG A 214 2.13 16.96 -12.89
N PHE A 215 0.84 17.24 -13.10
CA PHE A 215 -0.20 16.21 -13.14
C PHE A 215 -0.48 15.82 -14.59
N VAL A 216 -0.66 14.53 -14.84
CA VAL A 216 -1.43 14.05 -15.98
C VAL A 216 -2.86 13.79 -15.51
N HIS A 217 -3.83 14.29 -16.24
CA HIS A 217 -5.26 14.07 -15.99
C HIS A 217 -5.86 13.23 -17.13
N LEU A 218 -6.48 12.12 -16.74
CA LEU A 218 -7.03 11.11 -17.63
C LEU A 218 -8.54 11.05 -17.46
N THR A 219 -9.28 11.12 -18.57
CA THR A 219 -10.73 10.91 -18.60
C THR A 219 -11.02 9.66 -19.42
N PHE A 220 -11.92 8.81 -18.98
CA PHE A 220 -12.28 7.55 -19.63
C PHE A 220 -13.80 7.36 -19.72
N ASP A 221 -14.25 6.47 -20.63
CA ASP A 221 -15.66 6.14 -20.78
C ASP A 221 -16.09 4.98 -19.85
N ALA A 222 -17.39 4.67 -19.87
CA ALA A 222 -17.97 3.58 -19.06
C ALA A 222 -17.41 2.18 -19.39
N ASN A 223 -16.70 2.03 -20.50
CA ASN A 223 -16.02 0.81 -20.90
C ASN A 223 -14.53 0.82 -20.54
N GLY A 224 -14.06 1.80 -19.76
CA GLY A 224 -12.66 1.93 -19.36
C GLY A 224 -11.72 2.43 -20.46
N ARG A 225 -12.27 2.91 -21.61
CA ARG A 225 -11.45 3.42 -22.71
C ARG A 225 -11.04 4.87 -22.44
N LEU A 226 -9.75 5.17 -22.61
CA LEU A 226 -9.21 6.52 -22.51
C LEU A 226 -9.86 7.45 -23.56
N LEU A 227 -10.43 8.56 -23.12
CA LEU A 227 -11.05 9.57 -23.95
C LEU A 227 -10.15 10.80 -24.11
N ARG A 228 -9.48 11.22 -23.04
CA ARG A 228 -8.70 12.45 -23.01
C ARG A 228 -7.53 12.35 -22.04
N THR A 229 -6.40 12.92 -22.44
CA THR A 229 -5.21 13.12 -21.64
C THR A 229 -4.83 14.59 -21.63
N GLU A 230 -4.63 15.17 -20.47
CA GLU A 230 -4.24 16.57 -20.30
C GLU A 230 -3.09 16.65 -19.29
N LEU A 231 -2.19 17.61 -19.49
CA LEU A 231 -1.10 17.90 -18.56
C LEU A 231 -1.32 19.25 -17.90
N SER A 232 -1.06 19.34 -16.59
CA SER A 232 -0.98 20.62 -15.90
C SER A 232 0.33 21.34 -16.19
N ASP A 233 0.46 22.59 -15.76
CA ASP A 233 1.77 23.20 -15.57
C ASP A 233 2.52 22.50 -14.42
N PRO A 234 3.89 22.55 -14.40
CA PRO A 234 4.68 22.10 -13.26
C PRO A 234 4.31 22.87 -12.00
N TRP A 235 4.09 22.16 -10.88
CA TRP A 235 3.65 22.78 -9.64
C TRP A 235 4.59 22.52 -8.46
N PHE A 236 5.55 21.60 -8.59
CA PHE A 236 6.61 21.38 -7.61
C PHE A 236 7.94 21.10 -8.30
N ASP A 237 9.03 21.29 -7.57
CA ASP A 237 10.39 21.00 -8.05
C ASP A 237 10.76 19.55 -7.71
N SER A 238 10.60 18.67 -8.68
CA SER A 238 10.86 17.23 -8.50
C SER A 238 12.34 16.89 -8.25
N GLN A 239 13.26 17.79 -8.57
CA GLN A 239 14.69 17.55 -8.45
C GLN A 239 15.26 18.05 -7.11
N ASN A 240 14.83 19.23 -6.66
CA ASN A 240 15.42 19.87 -5.48
C ASN A 240 14.54 19.79 -4.24
N ASP A 241 13.22 19.74 -4.41
CA ASP A 241 12.23 19.64 -3.34
C ASP A 241 11.05 18.76 -3.74
N PRO A 242 11.26 17.43 -3.89
CA PRO A 242 10.20 16.50 -4.25
C PRO A 242 9.06 16.50 -3.23
N VAL A 243 7.85 16.17 -3.68
CA VAL A 243 6.73 15.90 -2.80
C VAL A 243 6.74 14.44 -2.34
N PHE A 244 6.22 14.18 -1.13
CA PHE A 244 5.99 12.82 -0.67
C PHE A 244 4.89 12.14 -1.50
N GLU A 245 5.03 10.85 -1.71
CA GLU A 245 4.11 10.03 -2.49
C GLU A 245 2.78 9.76 -1.78
N HIS A 246 2.72 9.99 -0.47
CA HIS A 246 1.53 9.81 0.37
C HIS A 246 0.92 11.16 0.73
N ALA A 247 0.15 11.72 -0.21
CA ALA A 247 -0.66 12.90 0.07
C ALA A 247 -1.80 12.55 1.05
N ALA A 248 -2.19 13.51 1.89
CA ALA A 248 -3.42 13.42 2.65
C ALA A 248 -4.61 13.72 1.73
N VAL A 249 -5.41 12.72 1.39
CA VAL A 249 -6.54 12.84 0.46
C VAL A 249 -7.85 12.63 1.20
N HIS A 250 -8.84 13.48 0.95
CA HIS A 250 -10.21 13.29 1.38
C HIS A 250 -11.13 13.33 0.17
N ARG A 251 -11.52 12.16 -0.31
CA ARG A 251 -12.30 11.98 -1.55
C ARG A 251 -13.64 12.72 -1.55
N PRO A 252 -14.46 12.65 -0.47
CA PRO A 252 -15.77 13.34 -0.49
C PRO A 252 -15.67 14.85 -0.67
N SER A 253 -14.63 15.50 -0.12
CA SER A 253 -14.42 16.95 -0.32
C SER A 253 -13.54 17.27 -1.53
N LYS A 254 -13.06 16.25 -2.26
CA LYS A 254 -12.16 16.40 -3.42
C LYS A 254 -10.91 17.21 -3.10
N ARG A 255 -10.37 17.06 -1.89
CA ARG A 255 -9.20 17.80 -1.41
C ARG A 255 -8.03 16.87 -1.17
N ALA A 256 -6.85 17.34 -1.55
CA ALA A 256 -5.58 16.68 -1.23
C ALA A 256 -4.58 17.71 -0.72
N PHE A 257 -3.65 17.24 0.12
CA PHE A 257 -2.53 18.03 0.63
C PHE A 257 -1.26 17.26 0.37
N PHE A 258 -0.44 17.76 -0.54
CA PHE A 258 0.90 17.24 -0.81
C PHE A 258 1.90 17.99 0.05
N VAL A 259 2.83 17.28 0.62
CA VAL A 259 3.92 17.84 1.42
C VAL A 259 5.21 17.62 0.68
N SER A 260 6.07 18.64 0.58
CA SER A 260 7.41 18.46 0.02
C SER A 260 8.43 18.09 1.10
N TYR A 261 9.59 17.57 0.69
CA TYR A 261 10.67 17.19 1.61
C TYR A 261 11.20 18.38 2.46
N GLU A 262 11.14 19.59 1.91
CA GLU A 262 11.50 20.81 2.64
C GLU A 262 10.33 21.36 3.49
N GLY A 263 9.14 20.76 3.42
CA GLY A 263 7.97 21.11 4.24
C GLY A 263 7.06 22.17 3.64
N TRP A 264 7.01 22.31 2.31
CA TRP A 264 5.91 23.03 1.67
C TRP A 264 4.66 22.17 1.61
N VAL A 265 3.52 22.74 1.95
CA VAL A 265 2.21 22.15 1.76
C VAL A 265 1.57 22.73 0.51
N TYR A 266 1.15 21.86 -0.40
CA TYR A 266 0.43 22.20 -1.62
C TYR A 266 -1.01 21.72 -1.48
N PRO A 267 -1.96 22.61 -1.19
CA PRO A 267 -3.39 22.27 -1.25
C PRO A 267 -3.79 22.02 -2.69
N VAL A 268 -4.49 20.94 -2.95
CA VAL A 268 -4.95 20.57 -4.29
C VAL A 268 -6.44 20.25 -4.27
N THR A 269 -7.20 20.82 -5.21
CA THR A 269 -8.58 20.43 -5.48
C THR A 269 -8.58 19.38 -6.58
N LEU A 270 -9.15 18.20 -6.29
CA LEU A 270 -9.25 17.05 -7.18
C LEU A 270 -10.66 16.98 -7.83
N ASP A 271 -11.00 18.00 -8.61
CA ASP A 271 -12.28 18.09 -9.34
C ASP A 271 -12.01 18.42 -10.81
N GLY A 272 -12.01 17.37 -11.66
CA GLY A 272 -11.47 17.45 -13.01
C GLY A 272 -9.94 17.60 -12.99
N MET A 273 -9.38 18.43 -13.88
CA MET A 273 -7.95 18.77 -13.85
C MET A 273 -7.57 19.30 -12.45
N PRO A 274 -6.60 18.70 -11.76
CA PRO A 274 -6.20 19.15 -10.43
C PRO A 274 -5.80 20.62 -10.39
N LYS A 275 -6.32 21.35 -9.42
CA LYS A 275 -6.01 22.77 -9.21
C LYS A 275 -5.16 22.91 -7.94
N VAL A 276 -3.93 23.34 -8.13
CA VAL A 276 -3.00 23.59 -7.02
C VAL A 276 -3.25 24.99 -6.48
N GLY A 277 -3.53 25.07 -5.18
CA GLY A 277 -3.71 26.32 -4.47
C GLY A 277 -2.38 26.94 -4.02
N GLU A 278 -2.47 28.07 -3.33
CA GLU A 278 -1.29 28.73 -2.77
C GLU A 278 -0.61 27.84 -1.72
N ARG A 279 0.66 27.50 -1.96
CA ARG A 279 1.47 26.72 -1.04
C ARG A 279 1.83 27.52 0.23
N TRP A 280 2.07 26.81 1.31
CA TRP A 280 2.50 27.39 2.57
C TRP A 280 3.51 26.48 3.29
N LYS A 281 4.27 27.04 4.21
CA LYS A 281 5.36 26.33 4.88
C LYS A 281 4.91 25.75 6.22
N LEU A 282 5.31 24.51 6.53
CA LEU A 282 5.09 23.89 7.84
C LEU A 282 5.89 24.57 8.93
N GLN A 283 7.17 24.86 8.65
CA GLN A 283 8.06 25.48 9.60
C GLN A 283 7.81 26.99 9.69
N GLY A 284 7.74 27.49 10.92
CA GLY A 284 7.82 28.91 11.25
C GLY A 284 9.20 29.28 11.81
N PRO A 285 9.37 30.54 12.25
CA PRO A 285 10.58 30.97 12.96
C PRO A 285 10.88 30.09 14.17
N GLY A 286 12.11 29.60 14.28
CA GLY A 286 12.56 28.68 15.34
C GLY A 286 12.35 27.19 15.03
N ASP A 287 11.87 26.86 13.85
CA ASP A 287 11.67 25.46 13.42
C ASP A 287 12.66 25.03 12.31
N GLU A 288 13.76 25.73 12.15
CA GLU A 288 14.70 25.55 11.02
C GLU A 288 15.30 24.14 10.96
N GLU A 289 15.44 23.47 12.12
CA GLU A 289 15.93 22.11 12.24
C GLU A 289 14.86 21.02 12.04
N TRP A 290 13.60 21.39 11.85
CA TRP A 290 12.50 20.43 11.67
C TRP A 290 12.20 20.16 10.22
N ARG A 291 11.94 18.88 9.91
CA ARG A 291 11.55 18.40 8.57
C ARG A 291 10.38 17.44 8.67
N PRO A 292 9.49 17.42 7.66
CA PRO A 292 8.52 16.33 7.54
C PRO A 292 9.26 15.03 7.21
N GLY A 293 8.80 13.93 7.76
CA GLY A 293 9.39 12.63 7.51
C GLY A 293 8.48 11.48 7.86
N GLY A 294 8.85 10.31 7.38
CA GLY A 294 8.08 9.10 7.51
C GLY A 294 7.64 8.55 6.15
N TRP A 295 6.72 7.62 6.18
CA TRP A 295 6.18 6.97 4.98
C TRP A 295 4.83 7.56 4.60
N GLN A 296 3.76 7.25 5.34
CA GLN A 296 2.44 7.88 5.22
C GLN A 296 2.35 9.02 6.26
N LEU A 297 3.09 10.09 5.99
CA LEU A 297 3.40 11.13 6.96
C LEU A 297 2.26 12.13 7.22
N ALA A 298 1.24 12.15 6.36
CA ALA A 298 0.20 13.19 6.44
C ALA A 298 -1.20 12.58 6.47
N ALA A 299 -2.09 13.19 7.25
CA ALA A 299 -3.51 12.86 7.33
C ALA A 299 -4.34 14.16 7.41
N PHE A 300 -5.55 14.14 6.86
CA PHE A 300 -6.45 15.29 6.85
C PHE A 300 -7.81 14.91 7.41
N HIS A 301 -8.30 15.67 8.38
CA HIS A 301 -9.66 15.56 8.88
C HIS A 301 -10.52 16.70 8.32
N ALA A 302 -11.48 16.34 7.47
CA ALA A 302 -12.22 17.30 6.67
C ALA A 302 -13.17 18.18 7.51
N ALA A 303 -13.92 17.60 8.46
CA ALA A 303 -14.91 18.32 9.26
C ALA A 303 -14.27 19.41 10.15
N SER A 304 -13.10 19.14 10.76
CA SER A 304 -12.38 20.13 11.55
C SER A 304 -11.39 20.96 10.74
N ASN A 305 -11.23 20.68 9.43
CA ASN A 305 -10.30 21.33 8.52
C ASN A 305 -8.84 21.31 9.03
N ARG A 306 -8.41 20.18 9.63
CA ARG A 306 -7.08 20.01 10.23
C ARG A 306 -6.20 19.09 9.41
N LEU A 307 -4.97 19.53 9.13
CA LEU A 307 -3.91 18.73 8.54
C LEU A 307 -2.94 18.30 9.65
N PHE A 308 -2.62 17.01 9.68
CA PHE A 308 -1.68 16.36 10.59
C PHE A 308 -0.45 15.95 9.78
N VAL A 309 0.75 16.24 10.27
CA VAL A 309 2.00 15.90 9.59
C VAL A 309 3.03 15.43 10.60
N THR A 310 3.65 14.28 10.36
CA THR A 310 4.79 13.80 11.16
C THR A 310 6.03 14.63 10.87
N MET A 311 6.69 15.04 11.95
CA MET A 311 7.86 15.90 11.90
C MET A 311 8.98 15.33 12.76
N HIS A 312 10.22 15.49 12.31
CA HIS A 312 11.44 15.11 13.03
C HIS A 312 12.50 16.20 12.93
N LYS A 313 13.49 16.16 13.81
CA LYS A 313 14.68 16.99 13.68
C LYS A 313 15.64 16.38 12.66
N GLY A 314 16.00 17.15 11.64
CA GLY A 314 16.87 16.69 10.57
C GLY A 314 17.18 17.74 9.53
N GLY A 315 18.07 17.39 8.62
CA GLY A 315 18.50 18.24 7.50
C GLY A 315 17.80 17.87 6.18
N LYS A 316 18.35 18.40 5.10
CA LYS A 316 17.91 18.05 3.75
C LYS A 316 18.08 16.53 3.51
N TRP A 317 17.13 15.92 2.83
CA TRP A 317 17.10 14.47 2.48
C TRP A 317 16.94 13.50 3.66
N THR A 318 16.43 13.95 4.82
CA THR A 318 16.07 13.07 5.94
C THR A 318 14.61 12.61 5.90
N HIS A 319 13.94 12.78 4.78
CA HIS A 319 12.50 12.54 4.55
C HIS A 319 11.99 11.13 4.91
N LYS A 320 12.88 10.12 5.00
CA LYS A 320 12.53 8.75 5.41
C LYS A 320 12.58 8.52 6.91
N GLN A 321 13.09 9.47 7.69
CA GLN A 321 13.12 9.33 9.14
C GLN A 321 11.71 9.42 9.70
N ALA A 322 11.39 8.54 10.66
CA ALA A 322 10.13 8.57 11.37
C ALA A 322 9.99 9.84 12.19
N GLY A 323 8.75 10.33 12.36
CA GLY A 323 8.48 11.57 13.08
C GLY A 323 8.57 11.40 14.60
N ASP A 324 9.11 12.40 15.27
CA ASP A 324 9.15 12.56 16.72
C ASP A 324 7.85 13.18 17.24
N GLU A 325 7.21 13.96 16.39
CA GLU A 325 5.99 14.70 16.69
C GLU A 325 5.00 14.64 15.53
N VAL A 326 3.72 14.81 15.82
CA VAL A 326 2.70 15.20 14.85
C VAL A 326 2.39 16.68 15.04
N TRP A 327 2.64 17.48 13.99
CA TRP A 327 2.22 18.87 13.96
C TRP A 327 0.85 18.99 13.32
N VAL A 328 -0.01 19.79 13.95
CA VAL A 328 -1.40 19.95 13.54
C VAL A 328 -1.64 21.38 13.09
N TYR A 329 -2.23 21.52 11.91
CA TYR A 329 -2.48 22.80 11.27
C TYR A 329 -3.96 23.01 11.02
N ASP A 330 -4.45 24.21 11.31
CA ASP A 330 -5.70 24.71 10.74
C ASP A 330 -5.43 25.13 9.29
N VAL A 331 -6.08 24.48 8.36
CA VAL A 331 -5.81 24.68 6.92
C VAL A 331 -6.33 26.05 6.43
N ALA A 332 -7.41 26.59 7.03
CA ALA A 332 -7.95 27.87 6.61
C ALA A 332 -7.01 29.03 6.97
N THR A 333 -6.41 28.97 8.15
CA THR A 333 -5.49 30.01 8.64
C THR A 333 -4.03 29.71 8.30
N LYS A 334 -3.72 28.47 7.84
CA LYS A 334 -2.37 27.96 7.57
C LYS A 334 -1.46 28.00 8.82
N LYS A 335 -2.06 28.03 10.03
CA LYS A 335 -1.34 28.14 11.30
C LYS A 335 -1.23 26.78 11.98
N ARG A 336 -0.07 26.49 12.54
CA ARG A 336 0.10 25.37 13.46
C ARG A 336 -0.66 25.66 14.75
N ILE A 337 -1.59 24.76 15.10
CA ILE A 337 -2.46 24.89 16.28
C ILE A 337 -2.03 23.96 17.42
N HIS A 338 -1.27 22.90 17.11
CA HIS A 338 -0.78 21.96 18.10
C HIS A 338 0.51 21.25 17.63
N ARG A 339 1.30 20.82 18.62
CA ARG A 339 2.41 19.87 18.44
C ARG A 339 2.16 18.73 19.42
N LEU A 340 2.01 17.52 18.90
CA LEU A 340 1.81 16.31 19.69
C LEU A 340 3.13 15.52 19.69
N PRO A 341 3.88 15.51 20.80
CA PRO A 341 5.00 14.58 20.94
C PRO A 341 4.48 13.15 20.92
N LEU A 342 5.17 12.29 20.17
CA LEU A 342 4.83 10.87 20.07
C LEU A 342 5.62 10.07 21.08
N ASP A 343 4.98 9.10 21.76
CA ASP A 343 5.66 8.19 22.69
C ASP A 343 6.69 7.31 21.98
N HIS A 344 6.44 7.02 20.70
CA HIS A 344 7.34 6.26 19.83
C HIS A 344 7.41 6.93 18.45
N HIS A 345 8.61 7.02 17.88
CA HIS A 345 8.81 7.56 16.54
C HIS A 345 7.92 6.83 15.53
N SER A 346 7.12 7.55 14.78
CA SER A 346 6.13 6.97 13.88
C SER A 346 6.35 7.42 12.43
N ALA A 347 6.36 6.45 11.53
CA ALA A 347 6.53 6.67 10.10
C ALA A 347 5.21 6.81 9.34
N THR A 348 4.10 6.39 9.95
CA THR A 348 2.79 6.32 9.29
C THR A 348 1.71 6.83 10.21
N ILE A 349 0.87 7.75 9.72
CA ILE A 349 -0.30 8.26 10.45
C ILE A 349 -1.57 8.19 9.60
N ALA A 350 -2.71 8.12 10.29
CA ALA A 350 -4.05 8.25 9.70
C ALA A 350 -4.97 8.97 10.70
N VAL A 351 -6.10 9.48 10.24
CA VAL A 351 -7.10 10.11 11.09
C VAL A 351 -8.49 9.60 10.72
N SER A 352 -9.32 9.24 11.73
CA SER A 352 -10.71 8.87 11.49
C SER A 352 -11.52 10.10 11.05
N GLN A 353 -12.61 9.89 10.30
CA GLN A 353 -13.41 10.97 9.71
C GLN A 353 -14.74 11.22 10.46
N ASP A 354 -14.82 10.80 11.71
CA ASP A 354 -15.98 11.05 12.59
C ASP A 354 -15.89 12.43 13.31
N GLU A 355 -16.94 12.82 14.02
CA GLU A 355 -17.03 14.13 14.71
C GLU A 355 -15.94 14.34 15.78
N LYS A 356 -15.47 13.26 16.41
CA LYS A 356 -14.41 13.28 17.44
C LYS A 356 -13.26 12.40 16.96
N PRO A 357 -12.47 12.88 16.00
CA PRO A 357 -11.52 12.03 15.31
C PRO A 357 -10.42 11.51 16.22
N LEU A 358 -9.99 10.28 15.93
CA LEU A 358 -8.80 9.68 16.48
C LEU A 358 -7.65 9.82 15.49
N LEU A 359 -6.50 10.23 16.00
CA LEU A 359 -5.23 10.16 15.26
C LEU A 359 -4.59 8.81 15.57
N PHE A 360 -4.21 8.08 14.52
CA PHE A 360 -3.46 6.85 14.60
C PHE A 360 -2.02 7.09 14.19
N ALA A 361 -1.08 6.52 14.94
CA ALA A 361 0.34 6.60 14.65
C ALA A 361 0.95 5.20 14.73
N LEU A 362 1.66 4.79 13.67
CA LEU A 362 2.25 3.47 13.53
C LEU A 362 3.77 3.60 13.43
N THR A 363 4.48 2.85 14.26
CA THR A 363 5.95 2.78 14.26
C THR A 363 6.47 1.75 13.27
N GLU A 364 7.75 1.85 12.92
CA GLU A 364 8.47 0.82 12.15
C GLU A 364 8.66 -0.49 12.93
N THR A 365 8.48 -0.46 14.25
CA THR A 365 8.57 -1.63 15.15
C THR A 365 7.21 -2.26 15.46
N ALA A 366 6.20 -2.01 14.63
CA ALA A 366 4.87 -2.60 14.73
C ALA A 366 4.08 -2.23 16.00
N VAL A 367 4.27 -1.02 16.52
CA VAL A 367 3.44 -0.44 17.59
C VAL A 367 2.45 0.54 16.97
N LEU A 368 1.16 0.29 17.17
CA LEU A 368 0.08 1.20 16.78
C LEU A 368 -0.43 1.93 18.02
N MET A 369 -0.55 3.26 17.92
CA MET A 369 -1.09 4.13 18.96
C MET A 369 -2.32 4.86 18.44
N SER A 370 -3.30 5.12 19.29
CA SER A 370 -4.41 6.03 19.02
C SER A 370 -4.42 7.18 20.03
N TYR A 371 -4.70 8.39 19.52
CA TYR A 371 -4.77 9.63 20.30
C TYR A 371 -6.11 10.30 20.07
N ASP A 372 -6.71 10.81 21.15
CA ASP A 372 -7.88 11.69 21.07
C ASP A 372 -7.44 13.07 20.58
N THR A 373 -7.97 13.55 19.46
CA THR A 373 -7.57 14.83 18.88
C THR A 373 -8.23 16.06 19.53
N THR A 374 -9.04 15.86 20.55
CA THR A 374 -9.62 16.93 21.39
C THR A 374 -8.76 17.18 22.63
N THR A 375 -8.39 16.10 23.30
CA THR A 375 -7.61 16.17 24.55
C THR A 375 -6.10 16.02 24.31
N TRP A 376 -5.70 15.52 23.15
CA TRP A 376 -4.33 15.18 22.75
C TRP A 376 -3.69 14.09 23.62
N GLN A 377 -4.52 13.30 24.32
CA GLN A 377 -4.05 12.19 25.15
C GLN A 377 -4.01 10.90 24.35
N LYS A 378 -2.99 10.10 24.62
CA LYS A 378 -2.94 8.72 24.12
C LYS A 378 -4.13 7.95 24.69
N LYS A 379 -4.91 7.30 23.82
CA LYS A 379 -6.11 6.56 24.18
C LYS A 379 -5.82 5.06 24.31
N ALA A 380 -5.09 4.53 23.35
CA ALA A 380 -4.70 3.12 23.33
C ALA A 380 -3.35 2.93 22.64
N GLU A 381 -2.72 1.81 22.95
CA GLU A 381 -1.48 1.36 22.33
C GLU A 381 -1.55 -0.16 22.12
N ARG A 382 -1.08 -0.63 20.98
CA ARG A 382 -1.02 -2.06 20.66
C ARG A 382 0.26 -2.40 19.93
N SER A 383 0.95 -3.41 20.44
CA SER A 383 2.06 -4.09 19.78
C SER A 383 1.62 -5.45 19.23
N GLY A 384 2.47 -6.09 18.45
CA GLY A 384 2.22 -7.46 17.97
C GLY A 384 1.27 -7.54 16.77
N LEU A 385 1.16 -6.46 15.99
CA LEU A 385 0.43 -6.45 14.71
C LEU A 385 1.29 -7.01 13.56
N GLY A 386 1.85 -8.20 13.75
CA GLY A 386 2.70 -8.82 12.76
C GLY A 386 4.17 -8.37 12.85
N ILE A 387 4.87 -8.35 11.71
CA ILE A 387 6.31 -8.10 11.61
C ILE A 387 6.61 -6.71 11.02
N THR A 388 5.92 -6.35 9.93
CA THR A 388 6.16 -5.10 9.19
C THR A 388 4.85 -4.44 8.74
N PRO A 389 3.95 -4.06 9.67
CA PRO A 389 2.80 -3.25 9.33
C PRO A 389 3.27 -1.92 8.70
N TRP A 390 2.56 -1.44 7.66
CA TRP A 390 3.13 -0.41 6.81
C TRP A 390 2.19 0.76 6.50
N LEU A 391 0.96 0.46 6.08
CA LEU A 391 -0.02 1.48 5.70
C LEU A 391 -1.27 1.41 6.58
N LEU A 392 -1.83 2.56 6.84
CA LEU A 392 -3.08 2.76 7.57
C LEU A 392 -4.18 3.27 6.64
N TYR A 393 -5.38 2.69 6.76
CA TYR A 393 -6.55 3.13 6.01
C TYR A 393 -7.72 3.34 6.97
N THR A 394 -8.45 4.43 6.77
CA THR A 394 -9.69 4.75 7.47
C THR A 394 -10.82 4.97 6.47
N PHE A 395 -12.06 4.80 6.89
CA PHE A 395 -13.20 5.14 6.05
C PHE A 395 -13.31 6.64 5.83
N GLY A 396 -13.61 7.06 4.60
CA GLY A 396 -13.81 8.46 4.25
C GLY A 396 -12.56 9.18 3.69
N GLU A 397 -11.44 8.50 3.63
CA GLU A 397 -10.24 9.03 2.95
C GLU A 397 -10.34 8.92 1.43
#